data_327d0947d3e0f7d388ea983f0d18d1cc
#
_entry.id   327d0947d3e0f7d388ea983f0d18d1cc
#
_cell.length_a   1.000
_cell.length_b   1.000
_cell.length_c   1.000
_cell.angle_alpha   90.00
_cell.angle_beta   90.00
_cell.angle_gamma   90.00
#
_symmetry.space_group_name_H-M   'P 1'
#
loop_
_entity.id
_entity.type
_entity.pdbx_description
1 polymer ?
#
loop_
_entity_poly.entity_id
_entity_poly.type
_entity_poly.pdbx_seq_one_letter_code
_entity_poly.pdbx_strand_id
1 'polypeptide(L)'
;MAAIDELRDRLGAVGDLSRAASLLAWDERTMMPTGGAEARAETLATLARVRHEMFTDDEVGRLIEEVRSGPEGDAPPGESVTADLARVVARDWEKARVVPAELRAELARASSIAENAWVEAKRESDFSMLLPHLERNVELTRRYAECYDGFPGFSHPYDPLLDEYEPEMKTESMRAVLAELREGLVPLVSEATGNGARAADDPFRGEFPERAQRELVAELVAELPFRDGTWRIDPTEHPFAISIGPGDVRLTTRYDKSNLAMALFSAMHEAGHGLYESGVDPALHRTPLAKPRSLGLHESQSRLWENWVARGRPFLERLLPRLREAFPGAFETTDAEGLERAANRVERSLIRIEADEVTYNLHILIRFELELEIFEGGLALTDLPEAWNGRYREYLGLEVPDDAHGVLQDVHWAGGAFGYFPTYSLGNVIAGQLWEAASRDLGDLEARIGEGDLASLGEWLRDRVHHHGRRLSPAEILERAGCGELSVEPLLAHLRGRVALAVQA
;
A
#
# COMPACT_ATOMS: atom_id res chain seq x y z
N MET A 1 18.49 9.44 -34.73
CA MET A 1 18.25 8.64 -33.52
C MET A 1 17.05 7.76 -33.79
N ALA A 2 17.03 6.50 -33.37
CA ALA A 2 15.83 5.69 -33.55
C ALA A 2 14.71 6.27 -32.67
N ALA A 3 13.43 6.16 -33.09
CA ALA A 3 12.30 6.70 -32.33
C ALA A 3 12.26 6.21 -30.89
N ILE A 4 12.64 4.95 -30.67
CA ILE A 4 12.74 4.38 -29.31
C ILE A 4 13.79 5.08 -28.44
N ASP A 5 14.94 5.47 -29.00
CA ASP A 5 15.98 6.15 -28.23
C ASP A 5 15.52 7.56 -27.82
N GLU A 6 14.88 8.30 -28.76
CA GLU A 6 14.33 9.61 -28.47
C GLU A 6 13.18 9.54 -27.44
N LEU A 7 12.28 8.55 -27.57
CA LEU A 7 11.22 8.31 -26.59
C LEU A 7 11.80 8.03 -25.21
N ARG A 8 12.80 7.15 -25.10
CA ARG A 8 13.48 6.85 -23.82
C ARG A 8 14.14 8.08 -23.22
N ASP A 9 14.79 8.92 -24.01
CA ASP A 9 15.44 10.15 -23.50
C ASP A 9 14.43 11.12 -22.93
N ARG A 10 13.29 11.36 -23.61
CA ARG A 10 12.20 12.21 -23.12
C ARG A 10 11.57 11.65 -21.84
N LEU A 11 11.24 10.37 -21.82
CA LEU A 11 10.68 9.70 -20.63
C LEU A 11 11.69 9.66 -19.48
N GLY A 12 12.98 9.52 -19.79
CA GLY A 12 14.06 9.59 -18.81
C GLY A 12 14.12 10.94 -18.11
N ALA A 13 13.97 12.04 -18.84
CA ALA A 13 13.93 13.38 -18.26
C ALA A 13 12.70 13.57 -17.35
N VAL A 14 11.52 13.08 -17.76
CA VAL A 14 10.30 13.05 -16.93
C VAL A 14 10.54 12.23 -15.66
N GLY A 15 11.21 11.08 -15.77
CA GLY A 15 11.58 10.21 -14.64
C GLY A 15 12.56 10.90 -13.67
N ASP A 16 13.55 11.66 -14.19
CA ASP A 16 14.53 12.39 -13.36
C ASP A 16 13.83 13.48 -12.53
N LEU A 17 12.88 14.22 -13.12
CA LEU A 17 12.06 15.19 -12.38
C LEU A 17 11.17 14.51 -11.33
N SER A 18 10.66 13.31 -11.61
CA SER A 18 9.90 12.53 -10.64
C SER A 18 10.76 12.15 -9.44
N ARG A 19 12.00 11.70 -9.66
CA ARG A 19 12.95 11.37 -8.58
C ARG A 19 13.33 12.57 -7.74
N ALA A 20 13.55 13.73 -8.38
CA ALA A 20 13.80 14.98 -7.65
C ALA A 20 12.61 15.33 -6.74
N ALA A 21 11.38 15.21 -7.24
CA ALA A 21 10.18 15.41 -6.44
C ALA A 21 10.05 14.38 -5.28
N SER A 22 10.38 13.10 -5.53
CA SER A 22 10.41 12.07 -4.49
C SER A 22 11.39 12.38 -3.36
N LEU A 23 12.60 12.86 -3.72
CA LEU A 23 13.60 13.29 -2.72
C LEU A 23 13.10 14.47 -1.88
N LEU A 24 12.47 15.45 -2.53
CA LEU A 24 11.90 16.60 -1.85
C LEU A 24 10.74 16.22 -0.91
N ALA A 25 9.89 15.26 -1.34
CA ALA A 25 8.80 14.74 -0.52
C ALA A 25 9.30 13.92 0.68
N TRP A 26 10.38 13.14 0.49
CA TRP A 26 11.04 12.46 1.60
C TRP A 26 11.62 13.44 2.62
N ASP A 27 12.37 14.45 2.15
CA ASP A 27 12.97 15.48 3.00
C ASP A 27 11.91 16.25 3.79
N GLU A 28 10.78 16.58 3.15
CA GLU A 28 9.65 17.27 3.79
C GLU A 28 9.12 16.53 5.03
N ARG A 29 9.03 15.21 4.95
CA ARG A 29 8.49 14.36 6.03
C ARG A 29 9.51 13.94 7.07
N THR A 30 10.81 14.17 6.84
CA THR A 30 11.90 13.66 7.69
C THR A 30 12.83 14.73 8.24
N MET A 31 13.36 15.61 7.39
CA MET A 31 14.48 16.49 7.72
C MET A 31 14.16 17.98 7.56
N MET A 32 13.12 18.33 6.79
CA MET A 32 12.83 19.72 6.46
C MET A 32 12.44 20.54 7.70
N PRO A 33 13.04 21.73 7.93
CA PRO A 33 12.55 22.66 8.93
C PRO A 33 11.10 23.08 8.64
N THR A 34 10.27 23.22 9.67
CA THR A 34 8.82 23.56 9.54
C THR A 34 8.56 24.83 8.77
N GLY A 35 9.48 25.82 8.84
CA GLY A 35 9.36 27.07 8.08
C GLY A 35 9.57 26.93 6.57
N GLY A 36 9.96 25.75 6.07
CA GLY A 36 10.19 25.50 4.65
C GLY A 36 8.96 25.05 3.85
N ALA A 37 7.82 24.81 4.51
CA ALA A 37 6.67 24.12 3.91
C ALA A 37 6.08 24.86 2.69
N GLU A 38 5.88 26.18 2.76
CA GLU A 38 5.31 26.96 1.66
C GLU A 38 6.19 26.93 0.41
N ALA A 39 7.49 27.20 0.55
CA ALA A 39 8.44 27.16 -0.58
C ALA A 39 8.59 25.75 -1.17
N ARG A 40 8.51 24.69 -0.32
CA ARG A 40 8.52 23.30 -0.74
C ARG A 40 7.28 22.95 -1.58
N ALA A 41 6.10 23.34 -1.13
CA ALA A 41 4.84 23.14 -1.85
C ALA A 41 4.88 23.80 -3.24
N GLU A 42 5.35 25.04 -3.36
CA GLU A 42 5.53 25.73 -4.65
C GLU A 42 6.52 25.00 -5.58
N THR A 43 7.63 24.52 -5.02
CA THR A 43 8.64 23.78 -5.78
C THR A 43 8.06 22.46 -6.32
N LEU A 44 7.38 21.69 -5.48
CA LEU A 44 6.74 20.43 -5.87
C LEU A 44 5.63 20.64 -6.92
N ALA A 45 4.82 21.69 -6.78
CA ALA A 45 3.80 22.07 -7.76
C ALA A 45 4.42 22.42 -9.12
N THR A 46 5.53 23.16 -9.12
CA THR A 46 6.27 23.49 -10.36
C THR A 46 6.82 22.24 -11.03
N LEU A 47 7.46 21.34 -10.27
CA LEU A 47 7.97 20.05 -10.80
C LEU A 47 6.82 19.20 -11.38
N ALA A 48 5.69 19.12 -10.70
CA ALA A 48 4.53 18.37 -11.16
C ALA A 48 3.99 18.92 -12.49
N ARG A 49 3.85 20.24 -12.61
CA ARG A 49 3.41 20.91 -13.84
C ARG A 49 4.38 20.67 -15.00
N VAL A 50 5.67 20.94 -14.81
CA VAL A 50 6.67 20.73 -15.85
C VAL A 50 6.71 19.28 -16.34
N ARG A 51 6.68 18.34 -15.38
CA ARG A 51 6.65 16.90 -15.70
C ARG A 51 5.41 16.52 -16.50
N HIS A 52 4.23 17.05 -16.14
CA HIS A 52 2.99 16.79 -16.86
C HIS A 52 3.06 17.35 -18.30
N GLU A 53 3.48 18.60 -18.47
CA GLU A 53 3.65 19.23 -19.78
C GLU A 53 4.61 18.44 -20.68
N MET A 54 5.75 18.00 -20.13
CA MET A 54 6.72 17.19 -20.88
C MET A 54 6.17 15.81 -21.27
N PHE A 55 5.38 15.19 -20.39
CA PHE A 55 4.83 13.85 -20.64
C PHE A 55 3.69 13.89 -21.66
N THR A 56 2.83 14.92 -21.63
CA THR A 56 1.64 15.04 -22.49
C THR A 56 1.91 15.72 -23.82
N ASP A 57 3.17 16.08 -24.11
CA ASP A 57 3.60 16.67 -25.37
C ASP A 57 3.19 15.79 -26.57
N ASP A 58 2.72 16.42 -27.66
CA ASP A 58 2.27 15.70 -28.86
C ASP A 58 3.39 14.88 -29.51
N GLU A 59 4.65 15.30 -29.37
CA GLU A 59 5.80 14.58 -29.87
C GLU A 59 6.00 13.23 -29.14
N VAL A 60 5.67 13.16 -27.84
CA VAL A 60 5.66 11.89 -27.11
C VAL A 60 4.64 10.94 -27.74
N GLY A 61 3.43 11.42 -28.03
CA GLY A 61 2.40 10.62 -28.71
C GLY A 61 2.84 10.13 -30.10
N ARG A 62 3.47 11.00 -30.89
CA ARG A 62 4.01 10.63 -32.20
C ARG A 62 5.08 9.53 -32.09
N LEU A 63 6.01 9.66 -31.15
CA LEU A 63 7.06 8.67 -30.92
C LEU A 63 6.50 7.33 -30.43
N ILE A 64 5.47 7.34 -29.58
CA ILE A 64 4.78 6.11 -29.14
C ILE A 64 4.22 5.37 -30.36
N GLU A 65 3.51 6.05 -31.27
CA GLU A 65 2.92 5.43 -32.45
C GLU A 65 4.00 4.90 -33.41
N GLU A 66 5.11 5.62 -33.58
CA GLU A 66 6.22 5.17 -34.40
C GLU A 66 6.88 3.91 -33.86
N VAL A 67 7.06 3.83 -32.51
CA VAL A 67 7.61 2.64 -31.84
C VAL A 67 6.65 1.46 -31.94
N ARG A 68 5.34 1.66 -31.73
CA ARG A 68 4.31 0.61 -31.86
C ARG A 68 4.22 0.05 -33.29
N SER A 69 4.42 0.89 -34.30
CA SER A 69 4.42 0.47 -35.70
C SER A 69 5.75 -0.19 -36.13
N GLY A 70 6.73 -0.21 -35.27
CA GLY A 70 8.05 -0.77 -35.51
C GLY A 70 8.10 -2.32 -35.39
N PRO A 71 9.26 -2.92 -35.73
CA PRO A 71 9.40 -4.39 -35.79
C PRO A 71 9.10 -5.15 -34.51
N GLU A 72 9.25 -4.53 -33.35
CA GLU A 72 9.01 -5.12 -32.03
C GLU A 72 7.69 -4.68 -31.40
N GLY A 73 6.94 -3.76 -32.04
CA GLY A 73 5.80 -3.07 -31.43
C GLY A 73 4.65 -3.98 -30.98
N ASP A 74 4.46 -5.12 -31.64
CA ASP A 74 3.41 -6.10 -31.36
C ASP A 74 3.90 -7.31 -30.54
N ALA A 75 5.10 -7.27 -29.95
CA ALA A 75 5.60 -8.37 -29.14
C ALA A 75 4.70 -8.56 -27.88
N PRO A 76 4.45 -9.82 -27.47
CA PRO A 76 3.67 -10.12 -26.29
C PRO A 76 4.26 -9.51 -25.00
N PRO A 77 3.42 -9.26 -23.96
CA PRO A 77 3.88 -8.74 -22.69
C PRO A 77 5.05 -9.54 -22.10
N GLY A 78 6.10 -8.81 -21.71
CA GLY A 78 7.29 -9.40 -21.10
C GLY A 78 8.33 -9.93 -22.10
N GLU A 79 8.06 -10.00 -23.39
CA GLU A 79 9.01 -10.51 -24.40
C GLU A 79 9.93 -9.41 -24.96
N SER A 80 9.41 -8.20 -25.19
CA SER A 80 10.21 -7.05 -25.62
C SER A 80 10.02 -5.85 -24.68
N VAL A 81 11.13 -5.32 -24.17
CA VAL A 81 11.12 -4.08 -23.37
C VAL A 81 10.62 -2.90 -24.20
N THR A 82 10.87 -2.89 -25.51
CA THR A 82 10.42 -1.84 -26.43
C THR A 82 8.90 -1.85 -26.58
N ALA A 83 8.30 -3.02 -26.81
CA ALA A 83 6.85 -3.19 -26.88
C ALA A 83 6.15 -2.87 -25.57
N ASP A 84 6.69 -3.40 -24.47
CA ASP A 84 6.16 -3.15 -23.12
C ASP A 84 6.17 -1.65 -22.78
N LEU A 85 7.28 -0.96 -23.10
CA LEU A 85 7.39 0.48 -22.88
C LEU A 85 6.34 1.24 -23.70
N ALA A 86 6.22 0.94 -24.99
CA ALA A 86 5.27 1.60 -25.87
C ALA A 86 3.82 1.35 -25.41
N ARG A 87 3.48 0.12 -25.02
CA ARG A 87 2.15 -0.27 -24.55
C ARG A 87 1.78 0.46 -23.25
N VAL A 88 2.67 0.44 -22.26
CA VAL A 88 2.42 1.06 -20.95
C VAL A 88 2.35 2.57 -21.08
N VAL A 89 3.28 3.17 -21.84
CA VAL A 89 3.33 4.64 -22.00
C VAL A 89 2.18 5.15 -22.84
N ALA A 90 1.74 4.41 -23.87
CA ALA A 90 0.56 4.78 -24.66
C ALA A 90 -0.67 4.93 -23.77
N ARG A 91 -0.94 3.93 -22.93
CA ARG A 91 -2.08 3.97 -22.00
C ARG A 91 -1.96 5.11 -20.99
N ASP A 92 -0.78 5.29 -20.37
CA ASP A 92 -0.54 6.38 -19.42
C ASP A 92 -0.70 7.76 -20.10
N TRP A 93 -0.22 7.91 -21.34
CA TRP A 93 -0.31 9.15 -22.11
C TRP A 93 -1.76 9.49 -22.50
N GLU A 94 -2.51 8.49 -22.99
CA GLU A 94 -3.93 8.62 -23.28
C GLU A 94 -4.72 9.05 -22.04
N LYS A 95 -4.54 8.34 -20.91
CA LYS A 95 -5.16 8.68 -19.63
C LYS A 95 -4.81 10.10 -19.17
N ALA A 96 -3.55 10.51 -19.31
CA ALA A 96 -3.11 11.84 -18.91
C ALA A 96 -3.78 12.96 -19.69
N ARG A 97 -4.23 12.71 -20.92
CA ARG A 97 -4.85 13.71 -21.82
C ARG A 97 -6.36 13.73 -21.78
N VAL A 98 -7.00 12.66 -21.32
CA VAL A 98 -8.46 12.54 -21.26
C VAL A 98 -9.06 13.57 -20.30
N VAL A 99 -8.40 13.81 -19.17
CA VAL A 99 -8.89 14.73 -18.13
C VAL A 99 -8.41 16.17 -18.39
N PRO A 100 -9.32 17.14 -18.55
CA PRO A 100 -8.95 18.54 -18.75
C PRO A 100 -8.08 19.10 -17.61
N ALA A 101 -7.12 19.95 -17.98
CA ALA A 101 -6.20 20.55 -17.00
C ALA A 101 -6.95 21.38 -15.93
N GLU A 102 -8.02 22.06 -16.32
CA GLU A 102 -8.88 22.83 -15.42
C GLU A 102 -9.54 21.93 -14.37
N LEU A 103 -10.04 20.74 -14.77
CA LEU A 103 -10.63 19.80 -13.83
C LEU A 103 -9.58 19.23 -12.87
N ARG A 104 -8.37 18.94 -13.34
CA ARG A 104 -7.25 18.52 -12.47
C ARG A 104 -6.91 19.59 -11.44
N ALA A 105 -6.89 20.86 -11.85
CA ALA A 105 -6.63 21.98 -10.94
C ALA A 105 -7.78 22.17 -9.94
N GLU A 106 -9.05 21.98 -10.35
CA GLU A 106 -10.21 22.01 -9.45
C GLU A 106 -10.15 20.90 -8.41
N LEU A 107 -9.85 19.64 -8.83
CA LEU A 107 -9.68 18.50 -7.93
C LEU A 107 -8.59 18.77 -6.88
N ALA A 108 -7.41 19.17 -7.31
CA ALA A 108 -6.30 19.46 -6.40
C ALA A 108 -6.65 20.56 -5.38
N ARG A 109 -7.32 21.63 -5.82
CA ARG A 109 -7.76 22.70 -4.94
C ARG A 109 -8.84 22.23 -3.95
N ALA A 110 -9.83 21.48 -4.42
CA ALA A 110 -10.90 20.98 -3.57
C ALA A 110 -10.37 20.03 -2.50
N SER A 111 -9.46 19.10 -2.87
CA SER A 111 -8.81 18.20 -1.93
C SER A 111 -8.03 18.94 -0.84
N SER A 112 -7.21 19.92 -1.21
CA SER A 112 -6.44 20.71 -0.24
C SER A 112 -7.34 21.48 0.74
N ILE A 113 -8.47 22.04 0.27
CA ILE A 113 -9.43 22.72 1.13
C ILE A 113 -10.12 21.71 2.05
N ALA A 114 -10.54 20.56 1.52
CA ALA A 114 -11.25 19.52 2.28
C ALA A 114 -10.36 18.86 3.33
N GLU A 115 -9.05 18.65 3.07
CA GLU A 115 -8.10 18.15 4.07
C GLU A 115 -7.99 19.09 5.27
N ASN A 116 -7.92 20.41 5.04
CA ASN A 116 -7.92 21.40 6.14
C ASN A 116 -9.24 21.37 6.93
N ALA A 117 -10.38 21.29 6.24
CA ALA A 117 -11.69 21.16 6.88
C ALA A 117 -11.81 19.84 7.67
N TRP A 118 -11.23 18.73 7.16
CA TRP A 118 -11.19 17.45 7.84
C TRP A 118 -10.43 17.51 9.18
N VAL A 119 -9.30 18.21 9.24
CA VAL A 119 -8.54 18.38 10.49
C VAL A 119 -9.40 19.01 11.58
N GLU A 120 -10.13 20.08 11.23
CA GLU A 120 -11.03 20.76 12.17
C GLU A 120 -12.26 19.93 12.51
N ALA A 121 -12.91 19.30 11.51
CA ALA A 121 -14.05 18.42 11.70
C ALA A 121 -13.72 17.26 12.64
N LYS A 122 -12.55 16.64 12.46
CA LYS A 122 -12.06 15.54 13.30
C LYS A 122 -11.79 16.01 14.73
N ARG A 123 -11.19 17.19 14.90
CA ARG A 123 -10.91 17.77 16.21
C ARG A 123 -12.19 18.07 16.98
N GLU A 124 -13.21 18.61 16.31
CA GLU A 124 -14.53 18.94 16.90
C GLU A 124 -15.48 17.74 16.91
N SER A 125 -15.11 16.62 16.27
CA SER A 125 -15.94 15.42 16.09
C SER A 125 -17.30 15.76 15.43
N ASP A 126 -17.28 16.53 14.35
CA ASP A 126 -18.45 17.05 13.66
C ASP A 126 -18.32 16.88 12.14
N PHE A 127 -18.95 15.84 11.61
CA PHE A 127 -18.95 15.55 10.16
C PHE A 127 -19.59 16.66 9.34
N SER A 128 -20.53 17.42 9.90
CA SER A 128 -21.21 18.49 9.17
C SER A 128 -20.26 19.58 8.67
N MET A 129 -19.09 19.74 9.34
CA MET A 129 -18.05 20.67 8.91
C MET A 129 -17.32 20.18 7.64
N LEU A 130 -17.16 18.88 7.47
CA LEU A 130 -16.52 18.28 6.28
C LEU A 130 -17.51 18.14 5.12
N LEU A 131 -18.79 17.89 5.39
CA LEU A 131 -19.82 17.51 4.40
C LEU A 131 -19.81 18.36 3.12
N PRO A 132 -19.86 19.72 3.15
CA PRO A 132 -19.90 20.51 1.92
C PRO A 132 -18.63 20.39 1.07
N HIS A 133 -17.49 20.11 1.68
CA HIS A 133 -16.22 19.87 1.00
C HIS A 133 -16.16 18.47 0.40
N LEU A 134 -16.70 17.48 1.11
CA LEU A 134 -16.81 16.12 0.61
C LEU A 134 -17.80 16.03 -0.57
N GLU A 135 -18.93 16.73 -0.51
CA GLU A 135 -19.86 16.84 -1.62
C GLU A 135 -19.18 17.39 -2.88
N ARG A 136 -18.33 18.42 -2.71
CA ARG A 136 -17.56 18.98 -3.82
C ARG A 136 -16.52 17.99 -4.37
N ASN A 137 -15.80 17.27 -3.51
CA ASN A 137 -14.85 16.25 -3.93
C ASN A 137 -15.56 15.13 -4.71
N VAL A 138 -16.70 14.63 -4.23
CA VAL A 138 -17.47 13.59 -4.91
C VAL A 138 -18.01 14.08 -6.25
N GLU A 139 -18.52 15.30 -6.34
CA GLU A 139 -18.97 15.93 -7.60
C GLU A 139 -17.83 15.97 -8.63
N LEU A 140 -16.67 16.49 -8.22
CA LEU A 140 -15.51 16.61 -9.10
C LEU A 140 -14.96 15.24 -9.51
N THR A 141 -14.97 14.26 -8.60
CA THR A 141 -14.54 12.88 -8.88
C THR A 141 -15.50 12.19 -9.86
N ARG A 142 -16.81 12.44 -9.79
CA ARG A 142 -17.76 11.96 -10.80
C ARG A 142 -17.44 12.56 -12.19
N ARG A 143 -17.22 13.87 -12.28
CA ARG A 143 -16.79 14.53 -13.52
C ARG A 143 -15.45 13.97 -14.04
N TYR A 144 -14.54 13.62 -13.14
CA TYR A 144 -13.30 12.93 -13.51
C TYR A 144 -13.60 11.55 -14.13
N ALA A 145 -14.46 10.75 -13.49
CA ALA A 145 -14.84 9.44 -14.01
C ALA A 145 -15.56 9.55 -15.37
N GLU A 146 -16.44 10.53 -15.57
CA GLU A 146 -17.14 10.82 -16.83
C GLU A 146 -16.17 11.14 -17.98
N CYS A 147 -14.98 11.71 -17.70
CA CYS A 147 -13.97 11.92 -18.74
C CYS A 147 -13.55 10.62 -19.42
N TYR A 148 -13.71 9.49 -18.75
CA TYR A 148 -13.38 8.16 -19.26
C TYR A 148 -14.55 7.42 -19.92
N ASP A 149 -15.68 8.08 -20.16
CA ASP A 149 -16.80 7.48 -20.87
C ASP A 149 -16.36 7.04 -22.28
N GLY A 150 -16.50 5.73 -22.54
CA GLY A 150 -16.02 5.11 -23.78
C GLY A 150 -14.52 4.82 -23.84
N PHE A 151 -13.76 5.09 -22.78
CA PHE A 151 -12.36 4.68 -22.70
C PHE A 151 -12.27 3.13 -22.67
N PRO A 152 -11.37 2.53 -23.45
CA PRO A 152 -11.27 1.07 -23.52
C PRO A 152 -11.01 0.44 -22.14
N GLY A 153 -11.83 -0.54 -21.81
CA GLY A 153 -11.64 -1.30 -20.58
C GLY A 153 -12.42 -0.76 -19.38
N PHE A 154 -13.11 0.36 -19.43
CA PHE A 154 -13.98 0.85 -18.37
C PHE A 154 -15.46 0.58 -18.69
N SER A 155 -16.19 0.05 -17.73
CA SER A 155 -17.60 -0.34 -17.85
C SER A 155 -18.45 0.09 -16.65
N HIS A 156 -17.80 0.53 -15.58
CA HIS A 156 -18.42 0.97 -14.33
C HIS A 156 -17.88 2.35 -13.94
N PRO A 157 -18.67 3.28 -13.39
CA PRO A 157 -18.20 4.62 -13.03
C PRO A 157 -17.08 4.63 -11.97
N TYR A 158 -16.91 3.56 -11.22
CA TYR A 158 -15.83 3.39 -10.25
C TYR A 158 -14.54 2.79 -10.85
N ASP A 159 -14.61 2.16 -12.06
CA ASP A 159 -13.43 1.59 -12.72
C ASP A 159 -12.28 2.61 -12.91
N PRO A 160 -12.52 3.86 -13.37
CA PRO A 160 -11.46 4.86 -13.50
C PRO A 160 -10.78 5.20 -12.18
N LEU A 161 -11.51 5.18 -11.06
CA LEU A 161 -11.00 5.49 -9.73
C LEU A 161 -10.12 4.37 -9.20
N LEU A 162 -10.57 3.14 -9.37
CA LEU A 162 -9.80 1.94 -9.00
C LEU A 162 -8.54 1.80 -9.83
N ASP A 163 -8.62 2.08 -11.14
CA ASP A 163 -7.51 1.96 -12.10
C ASP A 163 -6.35 2.93 -11.84
N GLU A 164 -6.56 4.02 -11.11
CA GLU A 164 -5.47 4.91 -10.70
C GLU A 164 -4.47 4.18 -9.77
N TYR A 165 -4.94 3.24 -9.00
CA TYR A 165 -4.19 2.51 -7.98
C TYR A 165 -3.92 1.06 -8.36
N GLU A 166 -4.89 0.44 -9.03
CA GLU A 166 -4.85 -0.96 -9.45
C GLU A 166 -5.18 -1.07 -10.94
N PRO A 167 -4.19 -0.83 -11.82
CA PRO A 167 -4.42 -0.80 -13.26
C PRO A 167 -5.08 -2.06 -13.80
N GLU A 168 -6.13 -1.86 -14.62
CA GLU A 168 -6.90 -2.90 -15.28
C GLU A 168 -7.86 -3.70 -14.36
N MET A 169 -7.82 -3.48 -13.05
CA MET A 169 -8.78 -4.10 -12.13
C MET A 169 -10.19 -3.55 -12.37
N LYS A 170 -11.17 -4.46 -12.37
CA LYS A 170 -12.59 -4.11 -12.54
C LYS A 170 -13.30 -4.04 -11.21
N THR A 171 -14.22 -3.11 -11.10
CA THR A 171 -15.09 -2.95 -9.93
C THR A 171 -15.79 -4.26 -9.59
N GLU A 172 -16.33 -4.97 -10.59
CA GLU A 172 -17.03 -6.25 -10.37
C GLU A 172 -16.09 -7.34 -9.83
N SER A 173 -14.85 -7.42 -10.34
CA SER A 173 -13.86 -8.37 -9.85
C SER A 173 -13.44 -8.04 -8.41
N MET A 174 -13.20 -6.76 -8.11
CA MET A 174 -12.89 -6.32 -6.76
C MET A 174 -14.05 -6.59 -5.79
N ARG A 175 -15.28 -6.31 -6.21
CA ARG A 175 -16.50 -6.61 -5.44
C ARG A 175 -16.60 -8.10 -5.09
N ALA A 176 -16.36 -8.98 -6.07
CA ALA A 176 -16.40 -10.42 -5.85
C ALA A 176 -15.34 -10.88 -4.84
N VAL A 177 -14.09 -10.45 -5.00
CA VAL A 177 -12.99 -10.79 -4.08
C VAL A 177 -13.29 -10.31 -2.65
N LEU A 178 -13.74 -9.05 -2.50
CA LEU A 178 -14.00 -8.49 -1.17
C LEU A 178 -15.27 -9.08 -0.54
N ALA A 179 -16.27 -9.47 -1.32
CA ALA A 179 -17.46 -10.18 -0.81
C ALA A 179 -17.09 -11.56 -0.26
N GLU A 180 -16.28 -12.34 -1.01
CA GLU A 180 -15.77 -13.63 -0.54
C GLU A 180 -14.93 -13.49 0.73
N LEU A 181 -14.07 -12.47 0.78
CA LEU A 181 -13.26 -12.17 1.96
C LEU A 181 -14.13 -11.85 3.18
N ARG A 182 -15.21 -11.06 3.02
CA ARG A 182 -16.19 -10.76 4.07
C ARG A 182 -16.84 -12.03 4.63
N GLU A 183 -17.31 -12.89 3.74
CA GLU A 183 -17.98 -14.15 4.14
C GLU A 183 -17.06 -15.03 5.00
N GLY A 184 -15.75 -15.03 4.71
CA GLY A 184 -14.77 -15.74 5.51
C GLY A 184 -14.41 -15.05 6.83
N LEU A 185 -14.31 -13.71 6.83
CA LEU A 185 -13.78 -12.95 7.98
C LEU A 185 -14.80 -12.70 9.10
N VAL A 186 -16.05 -12.38 8.78
CA VAL A 186 -17.05 -12.06 9.80
C VAL A 186 -17.23 -13.19 10.83
N PRO A 187 -17.32 -14.47 10.44
CA PRO A 187 -17.33 -15.58 11.39
C PRO A 187 -16.04 -15.69 12.20
N LEU A 188 -14.87 -15.48 11.58
CA LEU A 188 -13.56 -15.58 12.25
C LEU A 188 -13.40 -14.51 13.34
N VAL A 189 -13.81 -13.28 13.07
CA VAL A 189 -13.78 -12.19 14.07
C VAL A 189 -14.71 -12.50 15.24
N SER A 190 -15.90 -13.08 14.97
CA SER A 190 -16.82 -13.49 16.01
C SER A 190 -16.24 -14.60 16.89
N GLU A 191 -15.56 -15.59 16.29
CA GLU A 191 -14.88 -16.67 17.00
C GLU A 191 -13.76 -16.15 17.88
N ALA A 192 -12.86 -15.32 17.32
CA ALA A 192 -11.69 -14.79 18.00
C ALA A 192 -12.05 -13.93 19.23
N THR A 193 -13.17 -13.22 19.17
CA THR A 193 -13.54 -12.22 20.20
C THR A 193 -14.68 -12.66 21.12
N GLY A 194 -15.31 -13.82 20.85
CA GLY A 194 -16.48 -14.31 21.58
C GLY A 194 -16.19 -14.87 22.98
N ASN A 195 -14.96 -15.28 23.26
CA ASN A 195 -14.61 -15.99 24.50
C ASN A 195 -13.99 -15.12 25.60
N GLY A 196 -14.15 -13.79 25.52
CA GLY A 196 -13.60 -12.87 26.55
C GLY A 196 -12.09 -13.01 26.66
N ALA A 197 -11.36 -12.86 25.57
CA ALA A 197 -9.91 -12.89 25.54
C ALA A 197 -9.38 -11.99 26.68
N ARG A 198 -8.75 -12.58 27.68
CA ARG A 198 -8.09 -11.83 28.75
C ARG A 198 -7.01 -10.99 28.09
N ALA A 199 -6.95 -9.71 28.45
CA ALA A 199 -5.80 -8.87 28.13
C ALA A 199 -4.56 -9.55 28.72
N ALA A 200 -3.85 -10.33 27.92
CA ALA A 200 -2.55 -10.84 28.29
C ALA A 200 -1.60 -9.64 28.41
N ASP A 201 -0.62 -9.72 29.29
CA ASP A 201 0.44 -8.73 29.35
C ASP A 201 1.08 -8.61 27.96
N ASP A 202 1.09 -7.41 27.41
CA ASP A 202 1.68 -7.14 26.09
C ASP A 202 3.18 -6.80 26.29
N PRO A 203 4.11 -7.72 25.98
CA PRO A 203 5.53 -7.50 26.16
C PRO A 203 6.10 -6.39 25.28
N PHE A 204 5.39 -5.96 24.25
CA PHE A 204 5.76 -4.83 23.41
C PHE A 204 5.36 -3.47 24.02
N ARG A 205 4.65 -3.46 25.15
CA ARG A 205 4.32 -2.26 25.94
C ARG A 205 5.24 -2.15 27.14
N GLY A 206 5.87 -0.98 27.32
CA GLY A 206 6.82 -0.77 28.41
C GLY A 206 7.68 0.48 28.22
N GLU A 207 8.91 0.42 28.68
CA GLU A 207 9.90 1.48 28.46
C GLU A 207 10.99 0.98 27.52
N PHE A 208 11.00 1.49 26.31
CA PHE A 208 11.92 1.12 25.23
C PHE A 208 12.71 2.35 24.76
N PRO A 209 13.97 2.53 25.23
CA PRO A 209 14.79 3.66 24.80
C PRO A 209 14.92 3.75 23.28
N GLU A 210 14.64 4.91 22.71
CA GLU A 210 14.64 5.13 21.27
C GLU A 210 15.96 4.71 20.59
N ARG A 211 17.09 4.97 21.25
CA ARG A 211 18.41 4.58 20.72
C ARG A 211 18.49 3.05 20.53
N ALA A 212 18.06 2.27 21.51
CA ALA A 212 18.10 0.81 21.42
C ALA A 212 17.11 0.29 20.35
N GLN A 213 15.93 0.93 20.20
CA GLN A 213 15.01 0.61 19.11
C GLN A 213 15.67 0.86 17.74
N ARG A 214 16.36 2.00 17.55
CA ARG A 214 17.05 2.35 16.30
C ARG A 214 18.14 1.34 15.95
N GLU A 215 18.96 0.97 16.90
CA GLU A 215 20.04 -0.01 16.75
C GLU A 215 19.46 -1.37 16.34
N LEU A 216 18.47 -1.88 17.07
CA LEU A 216 17.82 -3.16 16.79
C LEU A 216 17.12 -3.18 15.40
N VAL A 217 16.35 -2.15 15.09
CA VAL A 217 15.63 -2.03 13.79
C VAL A 217 16.61 -1.99 12.63
N ALA A 218 17.69 -1.22 12.75
CA ALA A 218 18.72 -1.15 11.69
C ALA A 218 19.38 -2.51 11.45
N GLU A 219 19.66 -3.27 12.52
CA GLU A 219 20.20 -4.62 12.42
C GLU A 219 19.22 -5.60 11.74
N LEU A 220 17.93 -5.53 12.09
CA LEU A 220 16.89 -6.39 11.49
C LEU A 220 16.71 -6.11 9.99
N VAL A 221 16.69 -4.84 9.60
CA VAL A 221 16.59 -4.46 8.18
C VAL A 221 17.85 -4.86 7.42
N ALA A 222 19.04 -4.84 8.06
CA ALA A 222 20.27 -5.27 7.43
C ALA A 222 20.34 -6.80 7.14
N GLU A 223 19.51 -7.61 7.80
CA GLU A 223 19.40 -9.05 7.50
C GLU A 223 18.55 -9.31 6.23
N LEU A 224 17.76 -8.35 5.80
CA LEU A 224 16.95 -8.48 4.59
C LEU A 224 17.82 -8.39 3.33
N PRO A 225 17.37 -8.97 2.19
CA PRO A 225 18.20 -9.10 0.99
C PRO A 225 18.39 -7.80 0.21
N PHE A 226 18.59 -6.69 0.90
CA PHE A 226 19.08 -5.46 0.31
C PHE A 226 20.58 -5.55 -0.02
N ARG A 227 21.01 -4.85 -1.04
CA ARG A 227 22.44 -4.65 -1.28
C ARG A 227 23.00 -3.60 -0.32
N ASP A 228 24.20 -3.85 0.21
CA ASP A 228 24.87 -2.92 1.11
C ASP A 228 25.00 -1.52 0.50
N GLY A 229 24.73 -0.50 1.30
CA GLY A 229 24.82 0.90 0.91
C GLY A 229 23.74 1.40 -0.03
N THR A 230 22.67 0.60 -0.27
CA THR A 230 21.56 1.00 -1.15
C THR A 230 20.28 1.39 -0.43
N TRP A 231 20.28 1.37 0.88
CA TRP A 231 19.12 1.73 1.70
C TRP A 231 19.53 2.52 2.94
N ARG A 232 18.57 3.21 3.53
CA ARG A 232 18.65 3.83 4.85
C ARG A 232 17.29 3.84 5.51
N ILE A 233 17.25 3.96 6.85
CA ILE A 233 16.02 4.09 7.62
C ILE A 233 16.07 5.34 8.51
N ASP A 234 15.02 6.16 8.47
CA ASP A 234 14.91 7.43 9.19
C ASP A 234 13.63 7.49 10.02
N PRO A 235 13.59 8.30 11.09
CA PRO A 235 12.38 8.50 11.88
C PRO A 235 11.36 9.38 11.14
N THR A 236 10.08 9.06 11.32
CA THR A 236 8.95 9.87 10.86
C THR A 236 7.72 9.66 11.73
N GLU A 237 6.73 10.55 11.64
CA GLU A 237 5.44 10.37 12.34
C GLU A 237 4.56 9.30 11.66
N HIS A 238 4.61 9.24 10.33
CA HIS A 238 3.87 8.26 9.53
C HIS A 238 4.85 7.49 8.64
N PRO A 239 5.16 6.22 8.96
CA PRO A 239 6.07 5.39 8.20
C PRO A 239 5.73 5.32 6.71
N PHE A 240 6.76 5.30 5.88
CA PHE A 240 6.65 5.10 4.43
C PHE A 240 8.00 4.64 3.86
N ALA A 241 7.97 3.99 2.71
CA ALA A 241 9.12 3.70 1.88
C ALA A 241 9.07 4.48 0.57
N ILE A 242 10.24 4.87 0.05
CA ILE A 242 10.35 5.56 -1.22
C ILE A 242 11.69 5.23 -1.89
N SER A 243 11.65 4.93 -3.20
CA SER A 243 12.85 4.84 -4.02
C SER A 243 13.13 6.17 -4.72
N ILE A 244 14.32 6.70 -4.50
CA ILE A 244 14.80 7.88 -5.21
C ILE A 244 15.42 7.47 -6.55
N GLY A 245 15.88 6.22 -6.64
CA GLY A 245 16.46 5.65 -7.84
C GLY A 245 17.26 4.39 -7.55
N PRO A 246 17.97 3.86 -8.54
CA PRO A 246 18.79 2.68 -8.34
C PRO A 246 19.79 2.86 -7.22
N GLY A 247 19.70 1.99 -6.21
CA GLY A 247 20.61 2.02 -5.07
C GLY A 247 20.37 3.17 -4.09
N ASP A 248 19.17 3.79 -4.10
CA ASP A 248 18.75 4.76 -3.09
C ASP A 248 17.30 4.50 -2.68
N VAL A 249 17.11 3.55 -1.76
CA VAL A 249 15.82 3.23 -1.13
C VAL A 249 15.82 3.83 0.28
N ARG A 250 14.78 4.58 0.58
CA ARG A 250 14.62 5.25 1.87
C ARG A 250 13.41 4.72 2.58
N LEU A 251 13.68 4.07 3.68
CA LEU A 251 12.70 3.52 4.60
C LEU A 251 12.50 4.53 5.75
N THR A 252 11.33 4.52 6.33
CA THR A 252 11.08 5.28 7.55
C THR A 252 10.34 4.43 8.56
N THR A 253 10.47 4.74 9.85
CA THR A 253 9.67 4.13 10.90
C THR A 253 9.42 5.11 12.02
N ARG A 254 8.44 4.79 12.88
CA ARG A 254 8.12 5.58 14.07
C ARG A 254 8.65 4.89 15.31
N TYR A 255 9.42 5.62 16.10
CA TYR A 255 9.94 5.13 17.37
C TYR A 255 9.09 5.66 18.52
N ASP A 256 8.37 4.76 19.18
CA ASP A 256 7.57 5.07 20.37
C ASP A 256 8.21 4.41 21.61
N LYS A 257 8.55 5.23 22.61
CA LYS A 257 9.19 4.75 23.84
C LYS A 257 8.32 3.81 24.66
N SER A 258 7.02 3.81 24.43
CA SER A 258 6.02 2.97 25.13
C SER A 258 5.52 1.79 24.31
N ASN A 259 5.88 1.71 23.00
CA ASN A 259 5.36 0.71 22.09
C ASN A 259 6.41 0.26 21.07
N LEU A 260 7.12 -0.81 21.39
CA LEU A 260 8.17 -1.37 20.54
C LEU A 260 7.63 -1.98 19.25
N ALA A 261 6.42 -2.58 19.28
CA ALA A 261 5.81 -3.24 18.11
C ALA A 261 5.70 -2.30 16.91
N MET A 262 5.39 -1.01 17.18
CA MET A 262 5.28 -0.01 16.13
C MET A 262 6.59 0.15 15.33
N ALA A 263 7.73 0.28 16.02
CA ALA A 263 9.02 0.42 15.34
C ALA A 263 9.43 -0.82 14.57
N LEU A 264 9.25 -2.01 15.18
CA LEU A 264 9.67 -3.29 14.59
C LEU A 264 8.85 -3.66 13.35
N PHE A 265 7.52 -3.72 13.51
CA PHE A 265 6.66 -4.21 12.44
C PHE A 265 6.48 -3.21 11.30
N SER A 266 6.45 -1.89 11.62
CA SER A 266 6.47 -0.87 10.56
C SER A 266 7.77 -0.90 9.76
N ALA A 267 8.93 -1.12 10.40
CA ALA A 267 10.19 -1.21 9.67
C ALA A 267 10.22 -2.41 8.71
N MET A 268 9.67 -3.55 9.11
CA MET A 268 9.56 -4.74 8.26
C MET A 268 8.56 -4.52 7.11
N HIS A 269 7.46 -3.82 7.40
CA HIS A 269 6.49 -3.39 6.39
C HIS A 269 7.15 -2.51 5.32
N GLU A 270 7.79 -1.43 5.74
CA GLU A 270 8.46 -0.51 4.82
C GLU A 270 9.63 -1.16 4.07
N ALA A 271 10.32 -2.09 4.72
CA ALA A 271 11.35 -2.87 4.06
C ALA A 271 10.78 -3.76 2.95
N GLY A 272 9.60 -4.34 3.12
CA GLY A 272 8.90 -5.07 2.06
C GLY A 272 8.65 -4.21 0.82
N HIS A 273 8.14 -3.00 0.99
CA HIS A 273 8.02 -2.01 -0.08
C HIS A 273 9.37 -1.70 -0.74
N GLY A 274 10.39 -1.44 0.09
CA GLY A 274 11.73 -1.11 -0.37
C GLY A 274 12.39 -2.24 -1.17
N LEU A 275 12.17 -3.49 -0.79
CA LEU A 275 12.66 -4.67 -1.52
C LEU A 275 12.04 -4.76 -2.92
N TYR A 276 10.75 -4.48 -3.06
CA TYR A 276 10.12 -4.39 -4.39
C TYR A 276 10.76 -3.30 -5.25
N GLU A 277 10.85 -2.09 -4.73
CA GLU A 277 11.43 -0.94 -5.44
C GLU A 277 12.88 -1.22 -5.89
N SER A 278 13.70 -1.85 -5.03
CA SER A 278 15.10 -2.19 -5.33
C SER A 278 15.26 -3.43 -6.20
N GLY A 279 14.24 -4.28 -6.28
CA GLY A 279 14.25 -5.54 -7.03
C GLY A 279 13.91 -5.40 -8.52
N VAL A 280 13.43 -4.23 -8.97
CA VAL A 280 13.12 -3.97 -10.37
C VAL A 280 14.38 -4.06 -11.24
N ASP A 281 14.24 -4.64 -12.45
CA ASP A 281 15.35 -4.80 -13.40
C ASP A 281 16.06 -3.45 -13.66
N PRO A 282 17.36 -3.36 -13.38
CA PRO A 282 18.15 -2.17 -13.69
C PRO A 282 18.10 -1.70 -15.14
N ALA A 283 17.85 -2.60 -16.09
CA ALA A 283 17.71 -2.27 -17.50
C ALA A 283 16.47 -1.40 -17.81
N LEU A 284 15.49 -1.38 -16.90
CA LEU A 284 14.27 -0.56 -17.02
C LEU A 284 14.45 0.88 -16.49
N HIS A 285 15.60 1.17 -15.86
CA HIS A 285 15.83 2.50 -15.26
C HIS A 285 15.68 3.63 -16.27
N ARG A 286 15.25 4.79 -15.77
CA ARG A 286 14.91 5.99 -16.55
C ARG A 286 13.76 5.76 -17.55
N THR A 287 12.97 4.68 -17.35
CA THR A 287 11.71 4.49 -18.07
C THR A 287 10.55 4.38 -17.08
N PRO A 288 9.30 4.63 -17.50
CA PRO A 288 8.10 4.38 -16.68
C PRO A 288 7.91 2.93 -16.25
N LEU A 289 8.60 1.98 -16.89
CA LEU A 289 8.57 0.56 -16.51
C LEU A 289 9.29 0.27 -15.20
N ALA A 290 10.23 1.13 -14.77
CA ALA A 290 11.02 0.96 -13.55
C ALA A 290 10.24 1.36 -12.28
N LYS A 291 9.03 0.85 -12.12
CA LYS A 291 8.17 1.06 -10.95
C LYS A 291 7.40 -0.21 -10.63
N PRO A 292 6.91 -0.40 -9.41
CA PRO A 292 5.89 -1.40 -9.11
C PRO A 292 4.67 -1.26 -10.02
N ARG A 293 4.02 -2.38 -10.35
CA ARG A 293 2.91 -2.39 -11.32
C ARG A 293 1.64 -1.77 -10.75
N SER A 294 1.31 -2.10 -9.49
CA SER A 294 0.08 -1.67 -8.83
C SER A 294 0.29 -1.49 -7.34
N LEU A 295 -0.63 -0.80 -6.65
CA LEU A 295 -0.57 -0.65 -5.21
C LEU A 295 -0.89 -1.96 -4.48
N GLY A 296 -1.77 -2.81 -5.00
CA GLY A 296 -2.04 -4.12 -4.41
C GLY A 296 -0.80 -5.02 -4.41
N LEU A 297 -0.07 -5.09 -5.54
CA LEU A 297 1.21 -5.79 -5.58
C LEU A 297 2.27 -5.16 -4.68
N HIS A 298 2.31 -3.83 -4.57
CA HIS A 298 3.25 -3.12 -3.70
C HIS A 298 2.97 -3.40 -2.23
N GLU A 299 1.71 -3.33 -1.81
CA GLU A 299 1.26 -3.65 -0.46
C GLU A 299 1.43 -5.15 -0.14
N SER A 300 1.34 -6.03 -1.13
CA SER A 300 1.55 -7.47 -0.88
C SER A 300 2.96 -7.78 -0.38
N GLN A 301 3.96 -6.99 -0.79
CA GLN A 301 5.33 -7.17 -0.34
C GLN A 301 5.51 -6.71 1.11
N SER A 302 4.97 -5.55 1.45
CA SER A 302 4.99 -5.05 2.83
C SER A 302 4.27 -6.00 3.78
N ARG A 303 3.06 -6.44 3.40
CA ARG A 303 2.27 -7.38 4.22
C ARG A 303 2.94 -8.73 4.37
N LEU A 304 3.55 -9.27 3.31
CA LEU A 304 4.26 -10.54 3.39
C LEU A 304 5.43 -10.46 4.38
N TRP A 305 6.27 -9.44 4.30
CA TRP A 305 7.39 -9.27 5.21
C TRP A 305 6.96 -8.91 6.64
N GLU A 306 5.91 -8.12 6.83
CA GLU A 306 5.36 -7.82 8.15
C GLU A 306 4.66 -9.02 8.78
N ASN A 307 3.65 -9.58 8.10
CA ASN A 307 2.69 -10.49 8.72
C ASN A 307 3.14 -11.95 8.67
N TRP A 308 3.63 -12.42 7.51
CA TRP A 308 4.06 -13.82 7.37
C TRP A 308 5.46 -14.06 7.90
N VAL A 309 6.39 -13.10 7.68
CA VAL A 309 7.77 -13.23 8.15
C VAL A 309 7.91 -12.70 9.58
N ALA A 310 7.78 -11.39 9.79
CA ALA A 310 8.15 -10.77 11.07
C ALA A 310 7.25 -11.14 12.25
N ARG A 311 5.95 -11.37 12.00
CA ARG A 311 5.01 -11.84 13.03
C ARG A 311 4.94 -13.36 13.12
N GLY A 312 5.65 -14.08 12.26
CA GLY A 312 5.73 -15.54 12.29
C GLY A 312 6.61 -16.06 13.43
N ARG A 313 6.24 -17.22 13.99
CA ARG A 313 6.94 -17.88 15.09
C ARG A 313 8.44 -18.03 14.88
N PRO A 314 8.91 -18.53 13.71
CA PRO A 314 10.34 -18.75 13.50
C PRO A 314 11.19 -17.47 13.56
N PHE A 315 10.66 -16.36 13.05
CA PHE A 315 11.34 -15.07 13.15
C PHE A 315 11.34 -14.55 14.59
N LEU A 316 10.23 -14.66 15.30
CA LEU A 316 10.10 -14.20 16.70
C LEU A 316 10.99 -15.02 17.66
N GLU A 317 11.19 -16.33 17.42
CA GLU A 317 12.14 -17.16 18.16
C GLU A 317 13.58 -16.65 18.02
N ARG A 318 13.98 -16.24 16.83
CA ARG A 318 15.30 -15.62 16.58
C ARG A 318 15.40 -14.21 17.16
N LEU A 319 14.31 -13.47 17.16
CA LEU A 319 14.26 -12.09 17.65
C LEU A 319 14.34 -12.03 19.19
N LEU A 320 13.75 -12.98 19.91
CA LEU A 320 13.60 -12.93 21.36
C LEU A 320 14.95 -12.78 22.13
N PRO A 321 16.04 -13.47 21.82
CA PRO A 321 17.33 -13.24 22.46
C PRO A 321 17.85 -11.81 22.30
N ARG A 322 17.65 -11.23 21.10
CA ARG A 322 18.05 -9.84 20.79
C ARG A 322 17.20 -8.80 21.52
N LEU A 323 15.91 -9.08 21.69
CA LEU A 323 15.02 -8.25 22.51
C LEU A 323 15.48 -8.20 23.97
N ARG A 324 15.89 -9.35 24.54
CA ARG A 324 16.42 -9.44 25.90
C ARG A 324 17.75 -8.69 26.05
N GLU A 325 18.60 -8.74 25.03
CA GLU A 325 19.87 -7.98 25.01
C GLU A 325 19.64 -6.49 24.88
N ALA A 326 18.79 -6.06 23.96
CA ALA A 326 18.50 -4.64 23.70
C ALA A 326 17.70 -3.96 24.82
N PHE A 327 16.81 -4.73 25.49
CA PHE A 327 15.88 -4.23 26.51
C PHE A 327 15.91 -5.12 27.76
N PRO A 328 16.99 -5.07 28.58
CA PRO A 328 17.12 -5.89 29.77
C PRO A 328 15.94 -5.70 30.72
N GLY A 329 15.36 -6.82 31.17
CA GLY A 329 14.20 -6.84 32.09
C GLY A 329 12.84 -6.82 31.43
N ALA A 330 12.72 -6.42 30.16
CA ALA A 330 11.42 -6.28 29.49
C ALA A 330 10.85 -7.63 28.98
N PHE A 331 11.72 -8.56 28.53
CA PHE A 331 11.31 -9.83 27.91
C PHE A 331 11.75 -11.07 28.70
N GLU A 332 12.13 -10.93 29.97
CA GLU A 332 12.69 -12.02 30.77
C GLU A 332 11.69 -13.15 31.04
N THR A 333 10.41 -12.80 31.19
CA THR A 333 9.33 -13.76 31.49
C THR A 333 8.58 -14.20 30.23
N THR A 334 8.87 -13.61 29.09
CA THR A 334 8.20 -13.90 27.83
C THR A 334 8.97 -15.00 27.09
N ASP A 335 8.29 -16.06 26.68
CA ASP A 335 8.81 -17.05 25.75
C ASP A 335 8.38 -16.73 24.31
N ALA A 336 8.84 -17.54 23.36
CA ALA A 336 8.54 -17.34 21.94
C ALA A 336 7.05 -17.46 21.62
N GLU A 337 6.33 -18.32 22.33
CA GLU A 337 4.88 -18.47 22.19
C GLU A 337 4.12 -17.26 22.71
N GLY A 338 4.52 -16.73 23.85
CA GLY A 338 3.96 -15.50 24.41
C GLY A 338 4.24 -14.29 23.52
N LEU A 339 5.43 -14.23 22.90
CA LEU A 339 5.78 -13.19 21.94
C LEU A 339 4.93 -13.28 20.66
N GLU A 340 4.72 -14.50 20.14
CA GLU A 340 3.87 -14.74 18.98
C GLU A 340 2.42 -14.35 19.24
N ARG A 341 1.86 -14.74 20.39
CA ARG A 341 0.50 -14.34 20.79
C ARG A 341 0.34 -12.83 20.88
N ALA A 342 1.34 -12.15 21.46
CA ALA A 342 1.30 -10.70 21.56
C ALA A 342 1.40 -10.00 20.21
N ALA A 343 2.27 -10.48 19.33
CA ALA A 343 2.45 -9.95 17.97
C ALA A 343 1.22 -10.14 17.06
N ASN A 344 0.40 -11.18 17.37
CA ASN A 344 -0.75 -11.58 16.54
C ASN A 344 -2.08 -11.52 17.33
N ARG A 345 -2.16 -10.60 18.31
CA ARG A 345 -3.36 -10.39 19.10
C ARG A 345 -4.52 -9.97 18.21
N VAL A 346 -5.69 -10.54 18.45
CA VAL A 346 -6.93 -10.21 17.75
C VAL A 346 -7.85 -9.43 18.67
N GLU A 347 -8.11 -8.18 18.31
CA GLU A 347 -8.99 -7.27 19.05
C GLU A 347 -9.88 -6.47 18.11
N ARG A 348 -11.13 -6.29 18.46
CA ARG A 348 -12.00 -5.37 17.73
C ARG A 348 -11.58 -3.94 18.03
N SER A 349 -11.11 -3.23 17.04
CA SER A 349 -10.74 -1.81 17.13
C SER A 349 -11.69 -0.93 16.31
N LEU A 350 -11.96 0.28 16.80
CA LEU A 350 -12.68 1.29 16.01
C LEU A 350 -11.79 1.90 14.93
N ILE A 351 -10.49 2.01 15.19
CA ILE A 351 -9.55 2.76 14.35
C ILE A 351 -8.80 1.81 13.41
N ARG A 352 -8.98 1.99 12.11
CA ARG A 352 -8.39 1.13 11.06
C ARG A 352 -6.88 0.96 11.19
N ILE A 353 -6.13 2.03 11.43
CA ILE A 353 -4.66 1.98 11.52
C ILE A 353 -4.16 1.25 12.76
N GLU A 354 -5.03 0.98 13.73
CA GLU A 354 -4.74 0.21 14.95
C GLU A 354 -5.28 -1.23 14.86
N ALA A 355 -5.99 -1.55 13.78
CA ALA A 355 -6.60 -2.86 13.61
C ALA A 355 -5.55 -3.95 13.42
N ASP A 356 -5.82 -5.10 14.03
CA ASP A 356 -5.01 -6.32 13.85
C ASP A 356 -5.23 -6.94 12.45
N GLU A 357 -4.41 -7.93 12.12
CA GLU A 357 -4.41 -8.58 10.81
C GLU A 357 -5.77 -9.22 10.42
N VAL A 358 -6.51 -9.74 11.41
CA VAL A 358 -7.79 -10.42 11.18
C VAL A 358 -8.92 -9.43 10.93
N THR A 359 -8.95 -8.33 11.72
CA THR A 359 -10.01 -7.33 11.64
C THR A 359 -9.77 -6.27 10.57
N TYR A 360 -8.52 -6.03 10.17
CA TYR A 360 -8.11 -4.97 9.24
C TYR A 360 -8.91 -4.96 7.93
N ASN A 361 -9.09 -6.13 7.32
CA ASN A 361 -9.75 -6.22 6.03
C ASN A 361 -11.25 -5.86 6.11
N LEU A 362 -11.91 -6.04 7.25
CA LEU A 362 -13.29 -5.59 7.44
C LEU A 362 -13.40 -4.05 7.45
N HIS A 363 -12.40 -3.36 7.98
CA HIS A 363 -12.33 -1.90 7.89
C HIS A 363 -12.23 -1.42 6.45
N ILE A 364 -11.45 -2.10 5.60
CA ILE A 364 -11.31 -1.78 4.19
C ILE A 364 -12.62 -2.05 3.43
N LEU A 365 -13.25 -3.19 3.70
CA LEU A 365 -14.55 -3.57 3.13
C LEU A 365 -15.62 -2.50 3.36
N ILE A 366 -15.74 -2.02 4.59
CA ILE A 366 -16.69 -0.95 4.95
C ILE A 366 -16.49 0.27 4.04
N ARG A 367 -15.25 0.70 3.85
CA ARG A 367 -14.93 1.87 3.03
C ARG A 367 -15.23 1.64 1.56
N PHE A 368 -14.87 0.50 1.02
CA PHE A 368 -15.13 0.15 -0.36
C PHE A 368 -16.63 0.08 -0.67
N GLU A 369 -17.41 -0.56 0.18
CA GLU A 369 -18.86 -0.65 -0.02
C GLU A 369 -19.53 0.73 0.05
N LEU A 370 -19.11 1.58 1.00
CA LEU A 370 -19.62 2.94 1.09
C LEU A 370 -19.22 3.80 -0.13
N GLU A 371 -17.99 3.66 -0.63
CA GLU A 371 -17.57 4.34 -1.87
C GLU A 371 -18.45 3.89 -3.06
N LEU A 372 -18.69 2.59 -3.21
CA LEU A 372 -19.56 2.09 -4.27
C LEU A 372 -20.97 2.68 -4.15
N GLU A 373 -21.59 2.64 -2.97
CA GLU A 373 -22.92 3.21 -2.76
C GLU A 373 -22.97 4.72 -3.08
N ILE A 374 -21.90 5.47 -2.76
CA ILE A 374 -21.78 6.89 -3.10
C ILE A 374 -21.74 7.08 -4.63
N PHE A 375 -20.85 6.35 -5.32
CA PHE A 375 -20.64 6.57 -6.76
C PHE A 375 -21.75 5.95 -7.64
N GLU A 376 -22.42 4.92 -7.17
CA GLU A 376 -23.62 4.33 -7.78
C GLU A 376 -24.90 5.16 -7.49
N GLY A 377 -24.84 6.14 -6.58
CA GLY A 377 -25.95 7.01 -6.24
C GLY A 377 -26.94 6.41 -5.25
N GLY A 378 -26.58 5.32 -4.57
CA GLY A 378 -27.40 4.65 -3.56
C GLY A 378 -27.33 5.28 -2.16
N LEU A 379 -26.29 6.09 -1.87
CA LEU A 379 -26.06 6.71 -0.56
C LEU A 379 -25.93 8.23 -0.69
N ALA A 380 -26.77 8.98 0.02
CA ALA A 380 -26.58 10.42 0.19
C ALA A 380 -25.47 10.69 1.22
N LEU A 381 -24.60 11.69 0.95
CA LEU A 381 -23.49 12.00 1.84
C LEU A 381 -23.92 12.48 3.23
N THR A 382 -25.13 13.04 3.36
CA THR A 382 -25.74 13.37 4.66
C THR A 382 -25.97 12.13 5.55
N ASP A 383 -26.17 10.96 4.94
CA ASP A 383 -26.49 9.71 5.62
C ASP A 383 -25.23 8.84 5.84
N LEU A 384 -24.07 9.32 5.35
CA LEU A 384 -22.80 8.59 5.42
C LEU A 384 -22.36 8.21 6.86
N PRO A 385 -22.50 9.08 7.90
CA PRO A 385 -22.17 8.69 9.26
C PRO A 385 -23.03 7.53 9.79
N GLU A 386 -24.34 7.53 9.50
CA GLU A 386 -25.24 6.45 9.91
C GLU A 386 -24.95 5.14 9.16
N ALA A 387 -24.71 5.22 7.85
CA ALA A 387 -24.31 4.07 7.05
C ALA A 387 -22.98 3.46 7.53
N TRP A 388 -22.00 4.31 7.86
CA TRP A 388 -20.75 3.91 8.48
C TRP A 388 -20.96 3.16 9.79
N ASN A 389 -21.70 3.75 10.72
CA ASN A 389 -22.00 3.17 12.03
C ASN A 389 -22.75 1.85 11.90
N GLY A 390 -23.66 1.74 10.92
CA GLY A 390 -24.37 0.51 10.60
C GLY A 390 -23.42 -0.62 10.18
N ARG A 391 -22.45 -0.36 9.28
CA ARG A 391 -21.44 -1.33 8.85
C ARG A 391 -20.52 -1.76 9.98
N TYR A 392 -20.07 -0.83 10.85
CA TYR A 392 -19.25 -1.15 12.01
C TYR A 392 -19.97 -2.08 12.98
N ARG A 393 -21.25 -1.86 13.22
CA ARG A 393 -22.09 -2.73 14.04
C ARG A 393 -22.24 -4.12 13.41
N GLU A 394 -22.49 -4.16 12.10
CA GLU A 394 -22.70 -5.41 11.37
C GLU A 394 -21.43 -6.26 11.27
N TYR A 395 -20.28 -5.68 10.90
CA TYR A 395 -19.06 -6.43 10.58
C TYR A 395 -18.14 -6.62 11.77
N LEU A 396 -18.03 -5.62 12.62
CA LEU A 396 -17.14 -5.64 13.76
C LEU A 396 -17.86 -5.79 15.11
N GLY A 397 -19.19 -5.65 15.13
CA GLY A 397 -19.97 -5.68 16.37
C GLY A 397 -19.63 -4.52 17.31
N LEU A 398 -19.22 -3.37 16.78
CA LEU A 398 -18.82 -2.19 17.52
C LEU A 398 -19.83 -1.05 17.36
N GLU A 399 -20.12 -0.37 18.46
CA GLU A 399 -20.83 0.93 18.43
C GLU A 399 -19.79 2.05 18.26
N VAL A 400 -20.04 2.92 17.29
CA VAL A 400 -19.19 4.09 17.03
C VAL A 400 -19.66 5.23 17.92
N PRO A 401 -18.82 5.78 18.81
CA PRO A 401 -19.25 6.74 19.83
C PRO A 401 -19.46 8.14 19.29
N ASP A 402 -18.73 8.51 18.24
CA ASP A 402 -18.72 9.85 17.65
C ASP A 402 -18.09 9.83 16.24
N ASP A 403 -18.17 10.96 15.53
CA ASP A 403 -17.68 11.08 14.16
C ASP A 403 -16.15 10.96 14.04
N ALA A 404 -15.39 11.40 15.05
CA ALA A 404 -13.93 11.33 15.04
C ALA A 404 -13.41 9.89 15.11
N HIS A 405 -14.10 9.00 15.84
CA HIS A 405 -13.85 7.56 15.88
C HIS A 405 -14.58 6.79 14.77
N GLY A 406 -15.44 7.47 14.02
CA GLY A 406 -16.22 6.95 12.91
C GLY A 406 -15.74 7.45 11.55
N VAL A 407 -16.64 8.11 10.84
CA VAL A 407 -16.51 8.56 9.45
C VAL A 407 -15.35 9.54 9.22
N LEU A 408 -14.86 10.22 10.24
CA LEU A 408 -13.75 11.18 10.17
C LEU A 408 -12.38 10.56 10.49
N GLN A 409 -12.27 9.24 10.70
CA GLN A 409 -10.99 8.65 11.10
C GLN A 409 -9.91 8.70 10.02
N ASP A 410 -10.29 8.66 8.74
CA ASP A 410 -9.37 8.65 7.60
C ASP A 410 -9.43 9.96 6.79
N VAL A 411 -8.28 10.46 6.34
CA VAL A 411 -8.18 11.67 5.50
C VAL A 411 -8.46 11.41 4.01
N HIS A 412 -8.47 10.15 3.57
CA HIS A 412 -8.48 9.74 2.16
C HIS A 412 -9.58 10.42 1.33
N TRP A 413 -10.81 10.42 1.82
CA TRP A 413 -11.93 11.03 1.10
C TRP A 413 -11.83 12.57 1.04
N ALA A 414 -11.32 13.18 2.09
CA ALA A 414 -11.00 14.61 2.08
C ALA A 414 -9.90 14.92 1.06
N GLY A 415 -8.88 14.07 0.96
CA GLY A 415 -7.84 14.16 -0.06
C GLY A 415 -8.28 13.73 -1.48
N GLY A 416 -9.53 13.33 -1.68
CA GLY A 416 -10.05 12.89 -2.98
C GLY A 416 -9.56 11.51 -3.42
N ALA A 417 -8.99 10.71 -2.52
CA ALA A 417 -8.40 9.39 -2.82
C ALA A 417 -9.47 8.29 -2.81
N PHE A 418 -10.49 8.42 -3.67
CA PHE A 418 -11.48 7.38 -3.91
C PHE A 418 -10.88 6.28 -4.81
N GLY A 419 -11.24 5.02 -4.55
CA GLY A 419 -10.64 3.86 -5.24
C GLY A 419 -9.37 3.33 -4.58
N TYR A 420 -8.84 4.01 -3.58
CA TYR A 420 -7.59 3.66 -2.90
C TYR A 420 -7.74 2.48 -1.92
N PHE A 421 -8.76 2.51 -1.07
CA PHE A 421 -8.92 1.55 0.03
C PHE A 421 -8.89 0.07 -0.38
N PRO A 422 -9.52 -0.36 -1.49
CA PRO A 422 -9.51 -1.78 -1.87
C PRO A 422 -8.12 -2.37 -2.06
N THR A 423 -7.13 -1.55 -2.44
CA THR A 423 -5.75 -1.99 -2.70
C THR A 423 -5.08 -2.58 -1.48
N TYR A 424 -5.43 -2.13 -0.28
CA TYR A 424 -4.91 -2.68 0.97
C TYR A 424 -5.32 -4.14 1.20
N SER A 425 -6.62 -4.46 1.03
CA SER A 425 -7.09 -5.84 1.14
C SER A 425 -6.59 -6.72 0.00
N LEU A 426 -6.52 -6.16 -1.21
CA LEU A 426 -5.93 -6.86 -2.35
C LEU A 426 -4.47 -7.22 -2.07
N GLY A 427 -3.70 -6.32 -1.45
CA GLY A 427 -2.34 -6.57 -1.02
C GLY A 427 -2.24 -7.77 -0.07
N ASN A 428 -3.12 -7.85 0.93
CA ASN A 428 -3.17 -9.01 1.84
C ASN A 428 -3.51 -10.31 1.10
N VAL A 429 -4.47 -10.30 0.17
CA VAL A 429 -4.85 -11.46 -0.64
C VAL A 429 -3.68 -11.94 -1.48
N ILE A 430 -3.02 -11.04 -2.19
CA ILE A 430 -1.85 -11.35 -3.04
C ILE A 430 -0.68 -11.86 -2.17
N ALA A 431 -0.44 -11.28 -0.99
CA ALA A 431 0.61 -11.74 -0.08
C ALA A 431 0.42 -13.21 0.32
N GLY A 432 -0.81 -13.61 0.64
CA GLY A 432 -1.14 -15.02 0.94
C GLY A 432 -0.86 -15.97 -0.22
N GLN A 433 -1.24 -15.59 -1.45
CA GLN A 433 -0.98 -16.40 -2.63
C GLN A 433 0.53 -16.50 -2.95
N LEU A 434 1.27 -15.39 -2.82
CA LEU A 434 2.72 -15.39 -3.02
C LEU A 434 3.43 -16.23 -1.96
N TRP A 435 2.99 -16.19 -0.72
CA TRP A 435 3.54 -17.04 0.36
C TRP A 435 3.34 -18.52 0.07
N GLU A 436 2.14 -18.92 -0.35
CA GLU A 436 1.83 -20.30 -0.71
C GLU A 436 2.69 -20.79 -1.90
N ALA A 437 2.79 -19.94 -2.94
CA ALA A 437 3.61 -20.24 -4.11
C ALA A 437 5.10 -20.35 -3.76
N ALA A 438 5.64 -19.43 -2.97
CA ALA A 438 7.01 -19.47 -2.50
C ALA A 438 7.29 -20.71 -1.62
N SER A 439 6.37 -21.08 -0.73
CA SER A 439 6.47 -22.27 0.12
C SER A 439 6.50 -23.55 -0.72
N ARG A 440 5.72 -23.63 -1.78
CA ARG A 440 5.73 -24.75 -2.71
C ARG A 440 7.07 -24.87 -3.47
N ASP A 441 7.62 -23.74 -3.92
CA ASP A 441 8.84 -23.70 -4.74
C ASP A 441 10.12 -23.88 -3.91
N LEU A 442 10.17 -23.31 -2.69
CA LEU A 442 11.35 -23.26 -1.83
C LEU A 442 11.34 -24.32 -0.72
N GLY A 443 10.19 -24.99 -0.51
CA GLY A 443 10.00 -25.95 0.56
C GLY A 443 9.64 -25.26 1.88
N ASP A 444 10.15 -25.78 3.01
CA ASP A 444 9.82 -25.29 4.34
C ASP A 444 10.38 -23.86 4.59
N LEU A 445 9.59 -22.85 4.25
CA LEU A 445 9.95 -21.44 4.46
C LEU A 445 10.09 -21.10 5.95
N GLU A 446 9.26 -21.66 6.79
CA GLU A 446 9.31 -21.40 8.23
C GLU A 446 10.64 -21.90 8.82
N ALA A 447 11.08 -23.10 8.45
CA ALA A 447 12.39 -23.60 8.87
C ALA A 447 13.52 -22.70 8.36
N ARG A 448 13.49 -22.28 7.10
CA ARG A 448 14.48 -21.34 6.52
C ARG A 448 14.55 -20.02 7.28
N ILE A 449 13.42 -19.42 7.58
CA ILE A 449 13.33 -18.17 8.35
C ILE A 449 13.91 -18.39 9.76
N GLY A 450 13.59 -19.52 10.41
CA GLY A 450 14.15 -19.92 11.70
C GLY A 450 15.68 -20.05 11.67
N GLU A 451 16.25 -20.51 10.57
CA GLU A 451 17.70 -20.60 10.33
C GLU A 451 18.33 -19.25 9.92
N GLY A 452 17.52 -18.23 9.63
CA GLY A 452 17.98 -16.90 9.20
C GLY A 452 18.13 -16.75 7.68
N ASP A 453 17.68 -17.70 6.88
CA ASP A 453 17.67 -17.63 5.42
C ASP A 453 16.46 -16.79 4.94
N LEU A 454 16.56 -15.48 5.05
CA LEU A 454 15.62 -14.53 4.47
C LEU A 454 15.92 -14.25 2.98
N ALA A 455 17.15 -14.54 2.55
CA ALA A 455 17.62 -14.28 1.20
C ALA A 455 16.87 -15.12 0.17
N SER A 456 16.62 -16.40 0.44
CA SER A 456 15.92 -17.30 -0.49
C SER A 456 14.53 -16.79 -0.86
N LEU A 457 13.75 -16.32 0.12
CA LEU A 457 12.43 -15.71 -0.12
C LEU A 457 12.55 -14.41 -0.93
N GLY A 458 13.47 -13.53 -0.54
CA GLY A 458 13.67 -12.25 -1.23
C GLY A 458 14.13 -12.41 -2.67
N GLU A 459 15.00 -13.39 -2.96
CA GLU A 459 15.42 -13.73 -4.33
C GLU A 459 14.26 -14.30 -5.15
N TRP A 460 13.46 -15.18 -4.57
CA TRP A 460 12.26 -15.70 -5.23
C TRP A 460 11.27 -14.59 -5.59
N LEU A 461 10.98 -13.69 -4.63
CA LEU A 461 10.09 -12.54 -4.86
C LEU A 461 10.66 -11.60 -5.92
N ARG A 462 11.97 -11.32 -5.88
CA ARG A 462 12.62 -10.50 -6.89
C ARG A 462 12.44 -11.09 -8.29
N ASP A 463 12.72 -12.38 -8.45
CA ASP A 463 12.72 -13.02 -9.76
C ASP A 463 11.30 -13.25 -10.30
N ARG A 464 10.31 -13.52 -9.43
CA ARG A 464 8.93 -13.79 -9.82
C ARG A 464 8.04 -12.54 -9.91
N VAL A 465 8.34 -11.51 -9.12
CA VAL A 465 7.48 -10.31 -8.99
C VAL A 465 8.24 -9.04 -9.34
N HIS A 466 9.31 -8.71 -8.59
CA HIS A 466 9.91 -7.37 -8.60
C HIS A 466 10.58 -7.03 -9.94
N HIS A 467 11.34 -7.98 -10.51
CA HIS A 467 12.15 -7.81 -11.71
C HIS A 467 11.35 -7.29 -12.91
N HIS A 468 10.07 -7.63 -12.97
CA HIS A 468 9.23 -7.27 -14.09
C HIS A 468 8.85 -5.77 -14.14
N GLY A 469 8.89 -5.06 -13.02
CA GLY A 469 8.39 -3.69 -12.95
C GLY A 469 6.97 -3.59 -13.50
N ARG A 470 6.73 -2.63 -14.42
CA ARG A 470 5.41 -2.45 -15.07
C ARG A 470 5.26 -3.18 -16.41
N ARG A 471 6.16 -4.09 -16.77
CA ARG A 471 6.11 -4.83 -18.05
C ARG A 471 4.90 -5.74 -18.16
N LEU A 472 4.46 -6.29 -17.04
CA LEU A 472 3.36 -7.25 -16.93
C LEU A 472 2.19 -6.66 -16.13
N SER A 473 0.98 -7.13 -16.37
CA SER A 473 -0.18 -6.86 -15.51
C SER A 473 -0.05 -7.60 -14.18
N PRO A 474 -0.79 -7.20 -13.12
CA PRO A 474 -0.82 -7.96 -11.86
C PRO A 474 -1.20 -9.43 -12.05
N ALA A 475 -2.18 -9.71 -12.90
CA ALA A 475 -2.60 -11.08 -13.20
C ALA A 475 -1.48 -11.91 -13.86
N GLU A 476 -0.77 -11.33 -14.85
CA GLU A 476 0.36 -12.00 -15.51
C GLU A 476 1.54 -12.26 -14.55
N ILE A 477 1.76 -11.35 -13.58
CA ILE A 477 2.77 -11.54 -12.52
C ILE A 477 2.36 -12.71 -11.62
N LEU A 478 1.11 -12.76 -11.17
CA LEU A 478 0.60 -13.85 -10.34
C LEU A 478 0.64 -15.20 -11.06
N GLU A 479 0.28 -15.24 -12.34
CA GLU A 479 0.39 -16.45 -13.16
C GLU A 479 1.84 -16.94 -13.25
N ARG A 480 2.80 -16.04 -13.54
CA ARG A 480 4.24 -16.37 -13.60
C ARG A 480 4.83 -16.76 -12.25
N ALA A 481 4.31 -16.23 -11.17
CA ALA A 481 4.65 -16.65 -9.81
C ALA A 481 4.03 -18.02 -9.45
N GLY A 482 3.16 -18.55 -10.30
CA GLY A 482 2.48 -19.83 -10.07
C GLY A 482 1.31 -19.73 -9.09
N CYS A 483 0.77 -18.54 -8.89
CA CYS A 483 -0.38 -18.30 -8.01
C CYS A 483 -1.72 -18.65 -8.67
N GLY A 484 -1.79 -18.61 -10.02
CA GLY A 484 -3.04 -18.76 -10.75
C GLY A 484 -3.96 -17.54 -10.64
N GLU A 485 -5.27 -17.76 -10.71
CA GLU A 485 -6.27 -16.70 -10.54
C GLU A 485 -6.27 -16.15 -9.11
N LEU A 486 -6.74 -14.92 -8.95
CA LEU A 486 -6.85 -14.27 -7.64
C LEU A 486 -7.77 -15.04 -6.71
N SER A 487 -7.29 -15.41 -5.52
CA SER A 487 -7.99 -16.22 -4.53
C SER A 487 -7.78 -15.72 -3.11
N VAL A 488 -8.84 -15.63 -2.33
CA VAL A 488 -8.78 -15.22 -0.91
C VAL A 488 -8.41 -16.37 0.03
N GLU A 489 -8.47 -17.62 -0.43
CA GLU A 489 -8.33 -18.78 0.44
C GLU A 489 -6.96 -18.88 1.14
N PRO A 490 -5.81 -18.59 0.50
CA PRO A 490 -4.52 -18.58 1.20
C PRO A 490 -4.48 -17.57 2.37
N LEU A 491 -5.06 -16.38 2.20
CA LEU A 491 -5.19 -15.39 3.27
C LEU A 491 -6.11 -15.90 4.37
N LEU A 492 -7.30 -16.42 4.03
CA LEU A 492 -8.24 -16.95 5.02
C LEU A 492 -7.66 -18.13 5.80
N ALA A 493 -6.90 -19.02 5.16
CA ALA A 493 -6.20 -20.11 5.82
C ALA A 493 -5.19 -19.61 6.85
N HIS A 494 -4.39 -18.60 6.48
CA HIS A 494 -3.46 -17.92 7.39
C HIS A 494 -4.18 -17.30 8.59
N LEU A 495 -5.24 -16.52 8.35
CA LEU A 495 -5.98 -15.84 9.40
C LEU A 495 -6.72 -16.82 10.34
N ARG A 496 -7.19 -17.98 9.84
CA ARG A 496 -7.70 -19.07 10.71
C ARG A 496 -6.61 -19.55 11.68
N GLY A 497 -5.37 -19.67 11.23
CA GLY A 497 -4.23 -19.97 12.09
C GLY A 497 -4.03 -18.93 13.19
N ARG A 498 -4.12 -17.63 12.85
CA ARG A 498 -4.02 -16.52 13.84
C ARG A 498 -5.14 -16.57 14.87
N VAL A 499 -6.38 -16.81 14.42
CA VAL A 499 -7.53 -16.96 15.34
C VAL A 499 -7.36 -18.18 16.25
N ALA A 500 -6.88 -19.30 15.75
CA ALA A 500 -6.62 -20.50 16.57
C ALA A 500 -5.59 -20.22 17.66
N LEU A 501 -4.55 -19.43 17.41
CA LEU A 501 -3.59 -18.98 18.42
C LEU A 501 -4.24 -18.09 19.49
N ALA A 502 -5.13 -17.19 19.09
CA ALA A 502 -5.81 -16.26 20.00
C ALA A 502 -6.84 -16.97 20.90
N VAL A 503 -7.51 -18.02 20.41
CA VAL A 503 -8.54 -18.76 21.16
C VAL A 503 -7.94 -19.78 22.16
N GLN A 504 -6.71 -20.26 21.93
CA GLN A 504 -6.02 -21.20 22.81
C GLN A 504 -5.39 -20.52 24.06
N ALA A 505 -5.40 -19.21 24.12
CA ALA A 505 -4.87 -18.39 25.22
C ALA A 505 -5.94 -18.06 26.25
#